data_c3b8d12ea2b6cee2806470b1c924edf3
#
_entry.id   c3b8d12ea2b6cee2806470b1c924edf3
#
_cell.length_a   1.000
_cell.length_b   1.000
_cell.length_c   1.000
_cell.angle_alpha   90.00
_cell.angle_beta   90.00
_cell.angle_gamma   90.00
#
_symmetry.space_group_name_H-M   'P 1'
#
loop_
_entity.id
_entity.type
_entity.pdbx_description
1 polymer ?
#
loop_
_entity_poly.entity_id
_entity_poly.type
_entity_poly.pdbx_seq_one_letter_code
_entity_poly.pdbx_strand_id
1 'polypeptide(L)'
;FTGTWCAMCPAGMTRLNYLISSSYEGIVYLMSFHVDGTSADPMTIEQSSILSRKFAISGYPSCVVDMRGTMGLSENYSVMRAIFNESLEKYPAHCGVAISSVYNEVDSEAKVTVKVTSEKTADYRLVLYVVENGLKYQQNDGGNYRDYTHNHVVRKLLSASVEGDKLGQIAEDKEEVKEYTVALDDTWKAENLSFYALVMDENGYVNNLAVCEAINGNADYEYVND
;
A
#
# COMPACT_ATOMS: atom_id res chain seq x y z
N PHE A 1 -0.20 -10.24 0.57
CA PHE A 1 -0.73 -10.91 1.75
C PHE A 1 0.29 -11.92 2.25
N THR A 2 0.57 -11.88 3.56
CA THR A 2 1.64 -12.61 4.21
C THR A 2 1.26 -12.96 5.66
N GLY A 3 2.15 -13.67 6.38
CA GLY A 3 2.00 -13.94 7.81
C GLY A 3 3.29 -14.49 8.41
N THR A 4 3.51 -14.20 9.69
CA THR A 4 4.69 -14.69 10.45
C THR A 4 4.75 -16.21 10.53
N TRP A 5 3.61 -16.86 10.44
CA TRP A 5 3.43 -18.34 10.42
C TRP A 5 3.76 -18.96 9.05
N CYS A 6 3.82 -18.17 7.97
CA CYS A 6 3.93 -18.63 6.59
C CYS A 6 5.37 -18.97 6.23
N ALA A 7 5.69 -20.26 6.08
CA ALA A 7 7.05 -20.74 5.81
C ALA A 7 7.63 -20.30 4.44
N MET A 8 6.77 -20.02 3.45
CA MET A 8 7.18 -19.63 2.11
C MET A 8 7.22 -18.11 1.89
N CYS A 9 6.66 -17.34 2.84
CA CYS A 9 6.52 -15.90 2.69
C CYS A 9 7.86 -15.15 2.62
N PRO A 10 8.91 -15.48 3.41
CA PRO A 10 10.21 -14.81 3.29
C PRO A 10 10.81 -14.90 1.88
N ALA A 11 10.75 -16.07 1.26
CA ALA A 11 11.27 -16.26 -0.09
C ALA A 11 10.47 -15.46 -1.13
N GLY A 12 9.13 -15.45 -1.03
CA GLY A 12 8.27 -14.66 -1.91
C GLY A 12 8.51 -13.16 -1.78
N MET A 13 8.63 -12.65 -0.56
CA MET A 13 8.93 -11.23 -0.29
C MET A 13 10.31 -10.83 -0.82
N THR A 14 11.32 -11.69 -0.65
CA THR A 14 12.67 -11.43 -1.19
C THR A 14 12.64 -11.28 -2.71
N ARG A 15 11.92 -12.15 -3.41
CA ARG A 15 11.79 -12.08 -4.87
C ARG A 15 11.05 -10.83 -5.33
N LEU A 16 9.94 -10.52 -4.67
CA LEU A 16 9.16 -9.33 -5.00
C LEU A 16 9.96 -8.05 -4.79
N ASN A 17 10.63 -7.91 -3.64
CA ASN A 17 11.50 -6.77 -3.36
C ASN A 17 12.63 -6.63 -4.38
N TYR A 18 13.29 -7.75 -4.74
CA TYR A 18 14.33 -7.74 -5.77
C TYR A 18 13.79 -7.28 -7.13
N LEU A 19 12.62 -7.76 -7.53
CA LEU A 19 12.00 -7.36 -8.79
C LEU A 19 11.67 -5.86 -8.80
N ILE A 20 11.08 -5.36 -7.71
CA ILE A 20 10.72 -3.94 -7.59
C ILE A 20 11.99 -3.08 -7.62
N SER A 21 12.97 -3.35 -6.76
CA SER A 21 14.19 -2.53 -6.69
C SER A 21 15.04 -2.56 -7.96
N SER A 22 14.99 -3.66 -8.72
CA SER A 22 15.79 -3.82 -9.95
C SER A 22 15.14 -3.23 -11.21
N SER A 23 13.81 -3.05 -11.23
CA SER A 23 13.08 -2.76 -12.47
C SER A 23 11.87 -1.84 -12.34
N TYR A 24 11.37 -1.62 -11.13
CA TYR A 24 10.13 -0.87 -10.88
C TYR A 24 10.25 0.10 -9.69
N GLU A 25 11.49 0.46 -9.32
CA GLU A 25 11.74 1.43 -8.25
C GLU A 25 11.09 2.78 -8.60
N GLY A 26 10.36 3.36 -7.64
CA GLY A 26 9.58 4.59 -7.85
C GLY A 26 8.28 4.40 -8.64
N ILE A 27 8.02 3.20 -9.20
CA ILE A 27 6.83 2.92 -10.01
C ILE A 27 5.88 1.98 -9.25
N VAL A 28 6.40 0.92 -8.64
CA VAL A 28 5.63 -0.07 -7.89
C VAL A 28 5.91 0.07 -6.40
N TYR A 29 4.86 0.32 -5.63
CA TYR A 29 4.91 0.46 -4.17
C TYR A 29 4.27 -0.74 -3.50
N LEU A 30 4.94 -1.30 -2.50
CA LEU A 30 4.53 -2.52 -1.82
C LEU A 30 3.84 -2.21 -0.49
N MET A 31 2.73 -2.88 -0.22
CA MET A 31 2.07 -2.93 1.08
C MET A 31 1.91 -4.37 1.53
N SER A 32 2.39 -4.69 2.74
CA SER A 32 2.31 -6.02 3.34
C SER A 32 1.13 -6.11 4.28
N PHE A 33 0.09 -6.83 3.86
CA PHE A 33 -1.07 -7.15 4.68
C PHE A 33 -0.82 -8.46 5.40
N HIS A 34 -0.54 -8.38 6.70
CA HIS A 34 -0.40 -9.54 7.56
C HIS A 34 -1.77 -10.08 7.95
N VAL A 35 -1.93 -11.39 7.94
CA VAL A 35 -3.16 -12.09 8.29
C VAL A 35 -2.91 -13.22 9.28
N ASP A 36 -3.89 -13.51 10.12
CA ASP A 36 -3.91 -14.72 10.94
C ASP A 36 -4.04 -15.96 10.05
N GLY A 37 -3.41 -17.05 10.45
CA GLY A 37 -3.43 -18.30 9.71
C GLY A 37 -3.36 -19.50 10.64
N THR A 38 -2.28 -20.29 10.55
CA THR A 38 -2.05 -21.42 11.49
C THR A 38 -1.78 -20.96 12.92
N SER A 39 -1.39 -19.70 13.08
CA SER A 39 -1.29 -18.98 14.36
C SER A 39 -1.68 -17.53 14.17
N ALA A 40 -1.94 -16.82 15.28
CA ALA A 40 -2.14 -15.38 15.26
C ALA A 40 -0.87 -14.67 14.78
N ASP A 41 -1.05 -13.59 14.04
CA ASP A 41 0.04 -12.74 13.56
C ASP A 41 -0.03 -11.38 14.28
N PRO A 42 1.07 -10.93 14.94
CA PRO A 42 1.06 -9.70 15.73
C PRO A 42 0.88 -8.42 14.90
N MET A 43 0.98 -8.51 13.59
CA MET A 43 0.85 -7.39 12.65
C MET A 43 -0.47 -7.42 11.87
N THR A 44 -1.38 -8.35 12.19
CA THR A 44 -2.70 -8.41 11.57
C THR A 44 -3.55 -7.20 11.97
N ILE A 45 -4.22 -6.62 10.99
CA ILE A 45 -5.30 -5.64 11.19
C ILE A 45 -6.61 -6.18 10.61
N GLU A 46 -7.74 -5.65 11.05
CA GLU A 46 -9.07 -6.09 10.56
C GLU A 46 -9.16 -6.01 9.02
N GLN A 47 -8.63 -4.94 8.43
CA GLN A 47 -8.66 -4.69 7.00
C GLN A 47 -7.90 -5.75 6.19
N SER A 48 -6.85 -6.35 6.76
CA SER A 48 -6.15 -7.47 6.14
C SER A 48 -7.08 -8.66 5.89
N SER A 49 -7.90 -8.98 6.88
CA SER A 49 -8.89 -10.08 6.78
C SER A 49 -10.03 -9.73 5.82
N ILE A 50 -10.48 -8.47 5.79
CA ILE A 50 -11.52 -8.00 4.85
C ILE A 50 -11.00 -8.13 3.41
N LEU A 51 -9.80 -7.61 3.13
CA LEU A 51 -9.21 -7.65 1.79
C LEU A 51 -8.84 -9.07 1.36
N SER A 52 -8.33 -9.90 2.28
CA SER A 52 -8.04 -11.31 2.00
C SER A 52 -9.29 -12.06 1.52
N ARG A 53 -10.44 -11.83 2.17
CA ARG A 53 -11.73 -12.39 1.73
C ARG A 53 -12.22 -11.80 0.42
N LYS A 54 -12.12 -10.45 0.26
CA LYS A 54 -12.54 -9.74 -0.95
C LYS A 54 -11.84 -10.31 -2.20
N PHE A 55 -10.55 -10.61 -2.08
CA PHE A 55 -9.73 -11.15 -3.18
C PHE A 55 -9.64 -12.68 -3.18
N ALA A 56 -10.41 -13.37 -2.34
CA ALA A 56 -10.42 -14.83 -2.22
C ALA A 56 -8.99 -15.42 -2.09
N ILE A 57 -8.15 -14.78 -1.26
CA ILE A 57 -6.77 -15.25 -1.02
C ILE A 57 -6.84 -16.61 -0.33
N SER A 58 -6.36 -17.65 -1.00
CA SER A 58 -6.36 -19.04 -0.53
C SER A 58 -4.98 -19.62 -0.27
N GLY A 59 -3.92 -18.89 -0.63
CA GLY A 59 -2.53 -19.31 -0.43
C GLY A 59 -1.62 -18.13 -0.14
N TYR A 60 -0.51 -18.40 0.52
CA TYR A 60 0.46 -17.38 0.95
C TYR A 60 1.89 -17.78 0.58
N PRO A 61 2.75 -16.84 0.13
CA PRO A 61 2.43 -15.43 -0.13
C PRO A 61 1.62 -15.23 -1.41
N SER A 62 0.70 -14.26 -1.38
CA SER A 62 -0.06 -13.80 -2.55
C SER A 62 0.03 -12.29 -2.69
N CYS A 63 -0.04 -11.81 -3.93
CA CYS A 63 -0.05 -10.39 -4.25
C CYS A 63 -1.35 -10.03 -5.00
N VAL A 64 -1.82 -8.81 -4.77
CA VAL A 64 -2.89 -8.17 -5.54
C VAL A 64 -2.28 -6.91 -6.16
N VAL A 65 -2.40 -6.76 -7.47
CA VAL A 65 -1.87 -5.61 -8.20
C VAL A 65 -3.03 -4.67 -8.49
N ASP A 66 -2.91 -3.41 -8.10
CA ASP A 66 -3.85 -2.31 -8.31
C ASP A 66 -5.32 -2.65 -7.98
N MET A 67 -5.53 -3.51 -6.99
CA MET A 67 -6.86 -4.02 -6.59
C MET A 67 -7.60 -4.76 -7.73
N ARG A 68 -6.89 -5.19 -8.81
CA ARG A 68 -7.49 -5.82 -10.00
C ARG A 68 -7.49 -7.33 -9.95
N GLY A 69 -6.37 -7.94 -9.63
CA GLY A 69 -6.25 -9.39 -9.68
C GLY A 69 -5.22 -9.95 -8.71
N THR A 70 -5.34 -11.22 -8.41
CA THR A 70 -4.45 -11.93 -7.50
C THR A 70 -3.40 -12.74 -8.25
N MET A 71 -2.18 -12.81 -7.72
CA MET A 71 -1.15 -13.75 -8.15
C MET A 71 -0.44 -14.35 -6.95
N GLY A 72 -0.06 -15.63 -7.05
CA GLY A 72 0.92 -16.23 -6.15
C GLY A 72 2.32 -15.66 -6.40
N LEU A 73 3.12 -15.46 -5.37
CA LEU A 73 4.51 -15.03 -5.52
C LEU A 73 5.37 -16.26 -5.85
N SER A 74 5.46 -16.58 -7.14
CA SER A 74 6.23 -17.70 -7.67
C SER A 74 7.73 -17.35 -7.84
N GLU A 75 8.55 -18.35 -8.17
CA GLU A 75 9.95 -18.12 -8.55
C GLU A 75 10.11 -17.52 -9.95
N ASN A 76 9.06 -17.51 -10.73
CA ASN A 76 9.07 -17.05 -12.10
C ASN A 76 8.90 -15.53 -12.20
N TYR A 77 10.03 -14.83 -12.26
CA TYR A 77 10.06 -13.37 -12.43
C TYR A 77 9.36 -12.89 -13.72
N SER A 78 9.35 -13.70 -14.79
CA SER A 78 8.71 -13.28 -16.03
C SER A 78 7.20 -13.20 -15.91
N VAL A 79 6.57 -14.03 -15.09
CA VAL A 79 5.13 -13.93 -14.80
C VAL A 79 4.82 -12.67 -13.99
N MET A 80 5.60 -12.39 -12.94
CA MET A 80 5.42 -11.18 -12.15
C MET A 80 5.63 -9.91 -12.99
N ARG A 81 6.68 -9.88 -13.84
CA ARG A 81 6.92 -8.78 -14.78
C ARG A 81 5.77 -8.58 -15.76
N ALA A 82 5.24 -9.67 -16.32
CA ALA A 82 4.12 -9.60 -17.27
C ALA A 82 2.89 -8.94 -16.62
N ILE A 83 2.59 -9.27 -15.37
CA ILE A 83 1.45 -8.70 -14.64
C ILE A 83 1.67 -7.22 -14.34
N PHE A 84 2.88 -6.82 -13.90
CA PHE A 84 3.18 -5.40 -13.66
C PHE A 84 3.14 -4.59 -14.96
N ASN A 85 3.78 -5.09 -16.02
CA ASN A 85 3.73 -4.42 -17.33
C ASN A 85 2.30 -4.34 -17.88
N GLU A 86 1.50 -5.40 -17.72
CA GLU A 86 0.09 -5.37 -18.12
C GLU A 86 -0.69 -4.29 -17.36
N SER A 87 -0.44 -4.12 -16.06
CA SER A 87 -1.11 -3.06 -15.30
C SER A 87 -0.70 -1.67 -15.80
N LEU A 88 0.59 -1.43 -15.99
CA LEU A 88 1.11 -0.14 -16.47
C LEU A 88 0.65 0.20 -17.90
N GLU A 89 0.62 -0.78 -18.80
CA GLU A 89 0.27 -0.56 -20.22
C GLU A 89 -1.22 -0.45 -20.46
N LYS A 90 -2.02 -1.31 -19.80
CA LYS A 90 -3.49 -1.37 -20.07
C LYS A 90 -4.31 -0.42 -19.21
N TYR A 91 -3.76 0.00 -18.07
CA TYR A 91 -4.49 0.80 -17.09
C TYR A 91 -3.68 2.03 -16.64
N PRO A 92 -3.35 2.91 -17.61
CA PRO A 92 -2.60 4.12 -17.29
C PRO A 92 -3.35 4.99 -16.29
N ALA A 93 -2.60 5.73 -15.48
CA ALA A 93 -3.17 6.71 -14.57
C ALA A 93 -3.85 7.85 -15.36
N HIS A 94 -4.99 8.30 -14.85
CA HIS A 94 -5.74 9.45 -15.36
C HIS A 94 -5.95 10.52 -14.28
N CYS A 95 -5.36 10.32 -13.11
CA CYS A 95 -5.33 11.32 -12.05
C CYS A 95 -3.89 11.53 -11.55
N GLY A 96 -3.57 12.75 -11.19
CA GLY A 96 -2.39 13.09 -10.42
C GLY A 96 -2.69 12.98 -8.92
N VAL A 97 -1.72 12.53 -8.13
CA VAL A 97 -1.83 12.45 -6.67
C VAL A 97 -0.62 13.13 -6.05
N ALA A 98 -0.85 14.06 -5.13
CA ALA A 98 0.20 14.64 -4.29
C ALA A 98 -0.16 14.41 -2.82
N ILE A 99 0.84 14.19 -1.98
CA ILE A 99 0.64 13.94 -0.54
C ILE A 99 1.70 14.66 0.27
N SER A 100 1.29 15.21 1.40
CA SER A 100 2.21 15.80 2.37
C SER A 100 1.78 15.48 3.79
N SER A 101 2.74 15.47 4.70
CA SER A 101 2.54 15.23 6.12
C SER A 101 3.24 16.28 6.97
N VAL A 102 2.56 16.73 8.03
CA VAL A 102 3.15 17.55 9.09
C VAL A 102 3.00 16.78 10.40
N TYR A 103 4.12 16.45 11.02
CA TYR A 103 4.16 15.71 12.27
C TYR A 103 4.36 16.66 13.46
N ASN A 104 3.50 16.51 14.46
CA ASN A 104 3.62 17.17 15.75
C ASN A 104 4.12 16.14 16.80
N GLU A 105 5.38 16.27 17.18
CA GLU A 105 6.01 15.37 18.14
C GLU A 105 5.41 15.46 19.55
N VAL A 106 4.93 16.65 19.95
CA VAL A 106 4.36 16.87 21.31
C VAL A 106 3.07 16.09 21.50
N ASP A 107 2.23 16.10 20.49
CA ASP A 107 0.92 15.43 20.52
C ASP A 107 0.97 14.01 19.90
N SER A 108 2.13 13.59 19.39
CA SER A 108 2.29 12.34 18.60
C SER A 108 1.24 12.23 17.49
N GLU A 109 1.01 13.33 16.77
CA GLU A 109 -0.03 13.43 15.76
C GLU A 109 0.54 13.85 14.41
N ALA A 110 0.06 13.24 13.33
CA ALA A 110 0.36 13.65 11.98
C ALA A 110 -0.89 14.20 11.29
N LYS A 111 -0.75 15.36 10.63
CA LYS A 111 -1.74 15.90 9.71
C LYS A 111 -1.30 15.58 8.29
N VAL A 112 -2.13 14.83 7.56
CA VAL A 112 -1.86 14.39 6.19
C VAL A 112 -2.80 15.11 5.23
N THR A 113 -2.23 15.74 4.21
CA THR A 113 -2.97 16.40 3.13
C THR A 113 -2.74 15.65 1.84
N VAL A 114 -3.82 15.20 1.20
CA VAL A 114 -3.79 14.55 -0.11
C VAL A 114 -4.50 15.44 -1.11
N LYS A 115 -3.86 15.69 -2.25
CA LYS A 115 -4.41 16.43 -3.37
C LYS A 115 -4.55 15.51 -4.56
N VAL A 116 -5.67 15.59 -5.24
CA VAL A 116 -5.96 14.78 -6.42
C VAL A 116 -6.42 15.68 -7.56
N THR A 117 -5.76 15.59 -8.70
CA THR A 117 -6.17 16.23 -9.94
C THR A 117 -6.58 15.19 -10.96
N SER A 118 -7.32 15.56 -12.02
CA SER A 118 -7.80 14.63 -13.03
C SER A 118 -7.62 15.18 -14.43
N GLU A 119 -7.16 14.33 -15.36
CA GLU A 119 -7.04 14.63 -16.79
C GLU A 119 -8.40 14.63 -17.51
N LYS A 120 -9.42 14.04 -16.89
CA LYS A 120 -10.78 13.97 -17.41
C LYS A 120 -11.78 14.01 -16.27
N THR A 121 -12.98 14.48 -16.51
CA THR A 121 -14.06 14.44 -15.51
C THR A 121 -14.39 13.00 -15.13
N ALA A 122 -14.13 12.60 -13.89
CA ALA A 122 -14.36 11.24 -13.39
C ALA A 122 -14.62 11.21 -11.88
N ASP A 123 -15.26 10.14 -11.43
CA ASP A 123 -15.51 9.89 -10.00
C ASP A 123 -14.33 9.13 -9.38
N TYR A 124 -13.87 9.60 -8.23
CA TYR A 124 -12.76 8.98 -7.50
C TYR A 124 -13.08 8.74 -6.04
N ARG A 125 -12.30 7.83 -5.46
CA ARG A 125 -12.27 7.54 -4.02
C ARG A 125 -10.83 7.53 -3.54
N LEU A 126 -10.61 7.89 -2.27
CA LEU A 126 -9.28 7.92 -1.68
C LEU A 126 -9.18 6.90 -0.55
N VAL A 127 -8.23 5.99 -0.66
CA VAL A 127 -7.82 5.08 0.42
C VAL A 127 -6.47 5.54 0.96
N LEU A 128 -6.40 5.78 2.27
CA LEU A 128 -5.18 6.22 2.93
C LEU A 128 -4.76 5.22 4.01
N TYR A 129 -3.54 4.70 3.89
CA TYR A 129 -2.95 3.77 4.85
C TYR A 129 -1.73 4.36 5.56
N VAL A 130 -1.55 3.91 6.81
CA VAL A 130 -0.28 4.02 7.54
C VAL A 130 0.49 2.74 7.34
N VAL A 131 1.74 2.85 6.91
CA VAL A 131 2.64 1.72 6.63
C VAL A 131 3.92 1.90 7.44
N GLU A 132 4.42 0.84 8.06
CA GLU A 132 5.63 0.85 8.89
C GLU A 132 6.69 -0.10 8.37
N ASN A 133 7.95 0.35 8.43
CA ASN A 133 9.13 -0.45 8.13
C ASN A 133 9.87 -0.84 9.42
N GLY A 134 10.70 -1.88 9.34
CA GLY A 134 11.65 -2.21 10.39
C GLY A 134 11.07 -2.94 11.60
N LEU A 135 9.85 -3.50 11.51
CA LEU A 135 9.27 -4.28 12.61
C LEU A 135 10.00 -5.62 12.78
N LYS A 136 10.33 -5.94 14.04
CA LYS A 136 11.07 -7.16 14.36
C LYS A 136 10.18 -8.16 15.07
N TYR A 137 9.89 -9.25 14.39
CA TYR A 137 9.14 -10.39 14.91
C TYR A 137 9.75 -11.71 14.41
N GLN A 138 9.46 -12.80 15.13
CA GLN A 138 9.81 -14.13 14.66
C GLN A 138 9.03 -14.49 13.40
N GLN A 139 9.69 -15.02 12.40
CA GLN A 139 9.11 -15.46 11.13
C GLN A 139 9.42 -16.92 10.89
N ASN A 140 8.41 -17.71 10.56
CA ASN A 140 8.62 -19.04 10.02
C ASN A 140 9.28 -18.93 8.64
N ASP A 141 10.45 -19.56 8.48
CA ASP A 141 11.19 -19.63 7.23
C ASP A 141 11.58 -21.09 6.95
N GLY A 142 10.86 -21.71 6.03
CA GLY A 142 11.08 -23.12 5.67
C GLY A 142 10.81 -24.10 6.82
N GLY A 143 9.96 -23.75 7.78
CA GLY A 143 9.62 -24.58 8.94
C GLY A 143 10.39 -24.24 10.23
N ASN A 144 11.33 -23.29 10.18
CA ASN A 144 12.07 -22.82 11.35
C ASN A 144 11.74 -21.36 11.62
N TYR A 145 11.50 -21.01 12.89
CA TYR A 145 11.32 -19.62 13.30
C TYR A 145 12.66 -18.95 13.52
N ARG A 146 12.81 -17.74 12.98
CA ARG A 146 14.01 -16.90 13.15
C ARG A 146 13.64 -15.43 13.27
N ASP A 147 14.57 -14.62 13.79
CA ASP A 147 14.43 -13.17 13.80
C ASP A 147 14.34 -12.65 12.38
N TYR A 148 13.34 -11.81 12.14
CA TYR A 148 13.06 -11.24 10.84
C TYR A 148 12.66 -9.77 10.96
N THR A 149 13.06 -8.98 9.97
CA THR A 149 12.65 -7.59 9.87
C THR A 149 11.57 -7.47 8.80
N HIS A 150 10.37 -7.12 9.23
CA HIS A 150 9.22 -6.92 8.36
C HIS A 150 9.17 -5.47 7.92
N ASN A 151 8.97 -5.26 6.62
CA ASN A 151 8.85 -3.95 5.99
C ASN A 151 7.54 -3.82 5.24
N HIS A 152 7.17 -2.58 4.93
CA HIS A 152 5.93 -2.23 4.22
C HIS A 152 4.66 -2.71 4.92
N VAL A 153 4.70 -2.88 6.24
CA VAL A 153 3.60 -3.45 7.02
C VAL A 153 2.48 -2.43 7.17
N VAL A 154 1.29 -2.77 6.71
CA VAL A 154 0.10 -1.93 6.89
C VAL A 154 -0.33 -1.95 8.35
N ARG A 155 -0.31 -0.78 9.00
CA ARG A 155 -0.64 -0.61 10.42
C ARG A 155 -2.06 -0.12 10.66
N LYS A 156 -2.56 0.72 9.77
CA LYS A 156 -3.88 1.35 9.94
C LYS A 156 -4.43 1.81 8.60
N LEU A 157 -5.75 1.67 8.45
CA LEU A 157 -6.53 2.35 7.44
C LEU A 157 -7.05 3.66 8.05
N LEU A 158 -6.86 4.79 7.36
CA LEU A 158 -7.36 6.10 7.80
C LEU A 158 -8.68 6.48 7.13
N SER A 159 -8.93 5.99 5.92
CA SER A 159 -10.23 6.13 5.25
C SER A 159 -11.32 5.34 5.98
N ALA A 160 -12.58 5.70 5.79
CA ALA A 160 -13.72 5.06 6.47
C ALA A 160 -13.88 3.56 6.15
N SER A 161 -13.41 3.11 4.99
CA SER A 161 -13.45 1.71 4.58
C SER A 161 -12.33 1.37 3.59
N VAL A 162 -12.15 0.08 3.30
CA VAL A 162 -11.20 -0.40 2.27
C VAL A 162 -11.57 0.00 0.85
N GLU A 163 -12.81 0.44 0.63
CA GLU A 163 -13.27 1.04 -0.62
C GLU A 163 -12.94 2.55 -0.71
N GLY A 164 -12.41 3.14 0.36
CA GLY A 164 -12.00 4.53 0.43
C GLY A 164 -13.13 5.53 0.66
N ASP A 165 -12.74 6.75 0.98
CA ASP A 165 -13.64 7.89 1.10
C ASP A 165 -13.99 8.43 -0.27
N LYS A 166 -15.22 8.88 -0.46
CA LYS A 166 -15.62 9.53 -1.72
C LYS A 166 -14.93 10.88 -1.84
N LEU A 167 -14.25 11.10 -2.95
CA LEU A 167 -13.85 12.44 -3.42
C LEU A 167 -14.95 13.06 -4.28
N GLY A 168 -15.84 12.21 -4.85
CA GLY A 168 -16.85 12.63 -5.80
C GLY A 168 -16.28 12.80 -7.21
N GLN A 169 -17.00 13.54 -8.04
CA GLN A 169 -16.59 13.83 -9.41
C GLN A 169 -15.58 14.99 -9.40
N ILE A 170 -14.38 14.70 -9.90
CA ILE A 170 -13.36 15.72 -10.14
C ILE A 170 -13.42 16.07 -11.63
N ALA A 171 -13.69 17.35 -11.94
CA ALA A 171 -13.70 17.82 -13.31
C ALA A 171 -12.28 17.87 -13.88
N GLU A 172 -12.18 17.82 -15.22
CA GLU A 172 -10.92 17.97 -15.95
C GLU A 172 -10.14 19.21 -15.45
N ASP A 173 -8.85 19.04 -15.18
CA ASP A 173 -7.92 20.07 -14.68
C ASP A 173 -8.36 20.72 -13.34
N LYS A 174 -9.21 20.08 -12.56
CA LYS A 174 -9.56 20.51 -11.20
C LYS A 174 -8.85 19.66 -10.15
N GLU A 175 -8.64 20.26 -9.00
CA GLU A 175 -8.04 19.65 -7.84
C GLU A 175 -9.08 19.47 -6.72
N GLU A 176 -9.07 18.31 -6.09
CA GLU A 176 -9.77 18.02 -4.84
C GLU A 176 -8.74 17.77 -3.74
N VAL A 177 -9.01 18.30 -2.54
CA VAL A 177 -8.11 18.22 -1.38
C VAL A 177 -8.81 17.50 -0.25
N LYS A 178 -8.15 16.50 0.33
CA LYS A 178 -8.62 15.76 1.50
C LYS A 178 -7.57 15.81 2.61
N GLU A 179 -8.00 16.11 3.82
CA GLU A 179 -7.13 16.14 5.00
C GLU A 179 -7.53 15.05 5.99
N TYR A 180 -6.52 14.47 6.62
CA TYR A 180 -6.66 13.49 7.69
C TYR A 180 -5.77 13.90 8.86
N THR A 181 -6.25 13.63 10.05
CA THR A 181 -5.47 13.76 11.28
C THR A 181 -5.39 12.39 11.93
N VAL A 182 -4.19 11.96 12.26
CA VAL A 182 -3.94 10.64 12.85
C VAL A 182 -3.05 10.75 14.07
N ALA A 183 -3.58 10.32 15.22
CA ALA A 183 -2.75 10.04 16.38
C ALA A 183 -1.95 8.77 16.10
N LEU A 184 -0.63 8.87 16.26
CA LEU A 184 0.27 7.73 16.11
C LEU A 184 0.22 6.90 17.40
N ASP A 185 0.18 5.58 17.24
CA ASP A 185 0.22 4.65 18.36
C ASP A 185 1.59 4.68 19.02
N ASP A 186 1.64 4.62 20.35
CA ASP A 186 2.88 4.70 21.13
C ASP A 186 3.88 3.56 20.83
N THR A 187 3.41 2.47 20.23
CA THR A 187 4.24 1.35 19.79
C THR A 187 4.87 1.56 18.41
N TRP A 188 4.44 2.57 17.67
CA TRP A 188 4.95 2.88 16.34
C TRP A 188 6.16 3.80 16.41
N LYS A 189 7.05 3.64 15.44
CA LYS A 189 8.21 4.52 15.27
C LYS A 189 7.94 5.51 14.15
N ALA A 190 7.69 6.78 14.51
CA ALA A 190 7.32 7.81 13.55
C ALA A 190 8.31 7.93 12.38
N GLU A 191 9.61 7.75 12.65
CA GLU A 191 10.68 7.75 11.64
C GLU A 191 10.61 6.57 10.65
N ASN A 192 9.85 5.52 10.96
CA ASN A 192 9.68 4.33 10.12
C ASN A 192 8.32 4.31 9.41
N LEU A 193 7.48 5.32 9.65
CA LEU A 193 6.14 5.39 9.08
C LEU A 193 6.12 6.14 7.75
N SER A 194 5.24 5.69 6.88
CA SER A 194 4.88 6.37 5.64
C SER A 194 3.37 6.34 5.45
N PHE A 195 2.84 7.34 4.75
CA PHE A 195 1.45 7.41 4.33
C PHE A 195 1.34 7.03 2.86
N TYR A 196 0.44 6.12 2.55
CA TYR A 196 0.15 5.62 1.20
C TYR A 196 -1.25 6.07 0.80
N ALA A 197 -1.34 7.01 -0.12
CA ALA A 197 -2.60 7.50 -0.67
C ALA A 197 -2.89 6.82 -2.01
N LEU A 198 -3.91 5.96 -2.05
CA LEU A 198 -4.35 5.26 -3.25
C LEU A 198 -5.62 5.93 -3.76
N VAL A 199 -5.60 6.44 -4.98
CA VAL A 199 -6.79 6.96 -5.65
C VAL A 199 -7.41 5.86 -6.49
N MET A 200 -8.67 5.55 -6.16
CA MET A 200 -9.45 4.49 -6.79
C MET A 200 -10.37 5.08 -7.84
N ASP A 201 -10.48 4.40 -8.97
CA ASP A 201 -11.48 4.72 -10.00
C ASP A 201 -12.91 4.26 -9.61
N GLU A 202 -13.89 4.54 -10.43
CA GLU A 202 -15.30 4.17 -10.24
C GLU A 202 -15.54 2.66 -10.11
N ASN A 203 -14.62 1.83 -10.64
CA ASN A 203 -14.68 0.37 -10.57
C ASN A 203 -14.02 -0.18 -9.28
N GLY A 204 -13.42 0.68 -8.47
CA GLY A 204 -12.72 0.29 -7.25
C GLY A 204 -11.32 -0.28 -7.51
N TYR A 205 -10.70 0.09 -8.61
CA TYR A 205 -9.30 -0.22 -8.92
C TYR A 205 -8.39 0.98 -8.65
N VAL A 206 -7.15 0.72 -8.25
CA VAL A 206 -6.17 1.80 -8.10
C VAL A 206 -5.89 2.40 -9.48
N ASN A 207 -6.12 3.71 -9.59
CA ASN A 207 -5.78 4.48 -10.77
C ASN A 207 -4.40 5.12 -10.64
N ASN A 208 -4.08 5.68 -9.47
CA ASN A 208 -2.76 6.22 -9.15
C ASN A 208 -2.54 6.23 -7.64
N LEU A 209 -1.30 6.45 -7.22
CA LEU A 209 -0.94 6.55 -5.81
C LEU A 209 0.20 7.54 -5.58
N ALA A 210 0.30 8.04 -4.34
CA ALA A 210 1.48 8.76 -3.87
C ALA A 210 1.83 8.31 -2.44
N VAL A 211 3.11 8.41 -2.10
CA VAL A 211 3.65 8.01 -0.80
C VAL A 211 4.51 9.12 -0.24
N CYS A 212 4.36 9.43 1.05
CA CYS A 212 5.29 10.30 1.76
C CYS A 212 5.65 9.72 3.13
N GLU A 213 6.80 10.14 3.68
CA GLU A 213 7.18 9.83 5.06
C GLU A 213 6.25 10.53 6.06
N ALA A 214 6.07 9.96 7.25
CA ALA A 214 5.17 10.53 8.25
C ALA A 214 5.74 11.82 8.86
N ILE A 215 7.07 11.90 9.00
CA ILE A 215 7.73 13.09 9.55
C ILE A 215 8.01 14.09 8.43
N ASN A 216 7.10 15.05 8.24
CA ASN A 216 7.23 16.18 7.31
C ASN A 216 7.57 15.75 5.87
N GLY A 217 7.05 14.58 5.47
CA GLY A 217 7.21 14.06 4.11
C GLY A 217 6.38 14.85 3.10
N ASN A 218 6.85 14.87 1.85
CA ASN A 218 6.15 15.48 0.72
C ASN A 218 6.42 14.69 -0.55
N ALA A 219 5.37 14.44 -1.31
CA ALA A 219 5.45 13.95 -2.68
C ALA A 219 4.51 14.80 -3.54
N ASP A 220 5.07 15.55 -4.46
CA ASP A 220 4.32 16.36 -5.42
C ASP A 220 3.79 15.51 -6.56
N TYR A 221 2.96 16.11 -7.41
CA TYR A 221 2.48 15.47 -8.63
C TYR A 221 3.64 15.05 -9.51
N GLU A 222 3.65 13.78 -9.89
CA GLU A 222 4.53 13.30 -10.93
C GLU A 222 3.87 13.56 -12.30
N TYR A 223 4.47 14.45 -13.08
CA TYR A 223 4.04 14.68 -14.45
C TYR A 223 4.79 13.72 -15.35
N VAL A 224 4.07 12.91 -16.10
CA VAL A 224 4.65 12.15 -17.21
C VAL A 224 4.95 13.19 -18.29
N ASN A 225 6.24 13.49 -18.50
CA ASN A 225 6.64 14.30 -19.64
C ASN A 225 6.37 13.48 -20.90
N ASP A 226 5.57 14.01 -21.83
CA ASP A 226 5.30 13.49 -23.17
C ASP A 226 6.58 13.29 -24.00
#